data_a645256678a6f0fe608842a0da43e7fb
#
_entry.id   a645256678a6f0fe608842a0da43e7fb
#
_cell.length_a   1.000
_cell.length_b   1.000
_cell.length_c   1.000
_cell.angle_alpha   90.00
_cell.angle_beta   90.00
_cell.angle_gamma   90.00
#
_symmetry.space_group_name_H-M   'P 1'
#
loop_
_entity.id
_entity.type
_entity.pdbx_description
1 polymer ?
#
loop_
_entity_poly.entity_id
_entity_poly.type
_entity_poly.pdbx_seq_one_letter_code
_entity_poly.pdbx_strand_id
1 'polypeptide(L)'
;MVCLGLDISGSITISDFYDKNPERKDRWFSVGIAEQSAVCVAAGLAREGKIPVLGTYGTFAAGRCLDQIRTTVCYGELNVLIAGAHGGVSVGPDGATHQALEDLFQICGLPNMSVSVPCDVTETRKATEHFLFGMRGPKFIRFAREATPIVTTAQTPFKFGKANVIRFRGEQPRFIDAFETLLASEYENEDEQLAIIACGPMVPEAMRAAYILKKDFDLETRVLNMHTLKPLDERAVINAAAATGIVLTAEEHQIGGLADRVCRIITEAPSLYHLPVITGSIGVKDRFGESGAPWELVKEFEVSAEHIAHKAMELISIRKQSLEMKY
;
A
#
# COMPACT_ATOMS: atom_id res chain seq x y z
N MET A 1 -11.80 -14.20 -17.95
CA MET A 1 -11.34 -14.23 -16.55
C MET A 1 -11.80 -15.52 -15.89
N VAL A 2 -10.94 -16.14 -15.11
CA VAL A 2 -11.23 -17.32 -14.27
C VAL A 2 -10.73 -17.05 -12.86
N CYS A 3 -11.38 -17.60 -11.84
CA CYS A 3 -10.98 -17.41 -10.44
C CYS A 3 -10.58 -18.75 -9.80
N LEU A 4 -9.52 -18.69 -9.01
CA LEU A 4 -9.06 -19.81 -8.20
C LEU A 4 -9.22 -19.42 -6.72
N GLY A 5 -9.98 -20.23 -6.01
CA GLY A 5 -10.18 -20.10 -4.58
C GLY A 5 -9.53 -21.24 -3.82
N LEU A 6 -9.14 -20.96 -2.60
CA LEU A 6 -8.62 -21.92 -1.64
C LEU A 6 -9.69 -22.19 -0.57
N ASP A 7 -9.37 -22.94 0.46
CA ASP A 7 -10.31 -23.24 1.55
C ASP A 7 -10.83 -21.98 2.26
N ILE A 8 -10.02 -20.91 2.29
CA ILE A 8 -10.37 -19.60 2.90
C ILE A 8 -11.16 -18.68 1.96
N SER A 9 -11.66 -19.18 0.83
CA SER A 9 -12.34 -18.38 -0.21
C SER A 9 -13.51 -17.53 0.33
N GLY A 10 -14.26 -18.05 1.29
CA GLY A 10 -15.35 -17.33 1.95
C GLY A 10 -14.86 -16.19 2.84
N SER A 11 -13.74 -16.37 3.55
CA SER A 11 -13.17 -15.35 4.43
C SER A 11 -12.70 -14.10 3.65
N ILE A 12 -12.15 -14.31 2.47
CA ILE A 12 -11.68 -13.22 1.60
C ILE A 12 -12.70 -12.83 0.52
N THR A 13 -13.90 -13.40 0.58
CA THR A 13 -15.04 -13.14 -0.31
C THR A 13 -14.79 -13.39 -1.80
N ILE A 14 -13.71 -14.08 -2.18
CA ILE A 14 -13.44 -14.37 -3.59
C ILE A 14 -14.44 -15.36 -4.18
N SER A 15 -15.07 -16.21 -3.34
CA SER A 15 -16.15 -17.11 -3.76
C SER A 15 -17.39 -16.37 -4.25
N ASP A 16 -17.60 -15.11 -3.88
CA ASP A 16 -18.66 -14.25 -4.42
C ASP A 16 -18.61 -14.15 -5.94
N PHE A 17 -17.46 -14.45 -6.55
CA PHE A 17 -17.33 -14.50 -8.00
C PHE A 17 -18.37 -15.42 -8.65
N TYR A 18 -18.65 -16.57 -8.06
CA TYR A 18 -19.64 -17.50 -8.56
C TYR A 18 -20.86 -17.62 -7.63
N ASP A 19 -20.72 -17.46 -6.30
CA ASP A 19 -21.84 -17.57 -5.34
C ASP A 19 -22.97 -16.58 -5.67
N LYS A 20 -22.58 -15.35 -6.03
CA LYS A 20 -23.53 -14.31 -6.48
C LYS A 20 -23.86 -14.35 -7.98
N ASN A 21 -23.17 -15.19 -8.75
CA ASN A 21 -23.32 -15.30 -10.19
C ASN A 21 -23.12 -16.75 -10.63
N PRO A 22 -24.13 -17.64 -10.43
CA PRO A 22 -24.02 -19.08 -10.68
C PRO A 22 -23.60 -19.47 -12.08
N GLU A 23 -23.88 -18.59 -13.07
CA GLU A 23 -23.46 -18.77 -14.47
C GLU A 23 -21.93 -18.73 -14.65
N ARG A 24 -21.18 -18.34 -13.63
CA ARG A 24 -19.71 -18.30 -13.63
C ARG A 24 -19.08 -19.58 -13.09
N LYS A 25 -19.85 -20.61 -12.73
CA LYS A 25 -19.39 -21.85 -12.12
C LYS A 25 -18.26 -22.51 -12.92
N ASP A 26 -18.37 -22.56 -14.22
CA ASP A 26 -17.36 -23.16 -15.10
C ASP A 26 -16.03 -22.36 -15.18
N ARG A 27 -15.99 -21.19 -14.54
CA ARG A 27 -14.82 -20.34 -14.43
C ARG A 27 -14.29 -20.22 -13.00
N TRP A 28 -14.84 -21.01 -12.09
CA TRP A 28 -14.42 -21.11 -10.69
C TRP A 28 -13.74 -22.44 -10.43
N PHE A 29 -12.55 -22.38 -9.83
CA PHE A 29 -11.75 -23.54 -9.46
C PHE A 29 -11.45 -23.49 -7.97
N SER A 30 -11.97 -24.44 -7.20
CA SER A 30 -11.60 -24.64 -5.80
C SER A 30 -10.44 -25.63 -5.72
N VAL A 31 -9.33 -25.21 -5.13
CA VAL A 31 -8.08 -26.00 -5.10
C VAL A 31 -7.80 -26.56 -3.70
N GLY A 32 -8.61 -26.20 -2.69
CA GLY A 32 -8.40 -26.61 -1.30
C GLY A 32 -7.20 -25.92 -0.66
N ILE A 33 -6.57 -26.55 0.35
CA ILE A 33 -5.40 -26.02 1.06
C ILE A 33 -4.14 -26.33 0.23
N ALA A 34 -4.00 -25.72 -0.94
CA ALA A 34 -2.91 -26.03 -1.87
C ALA A 34 -2.44 -24.80 -2.66
N GLU A 35 -1.99 -23.76 -1.95
CA GLU A 35 -1.65 -22.44 -2.52
C GLU A 35 -0.56 -22.54 -3.59
N GLN A 36 0.47 -23.33 -3.36
CA GLN A 36 1.56 -23.52 -4.35
C GLN A 36 1.04 -24.15 -5.64
N SER A 37 0.20 -25.19 -5.53
CA SER A 37 -0.45 -25.80 -6.68
C SER A 37 -1.39 -24.83 -7.40
N ALA A 38 -2.13 -24.02 -6.65
CA ALA A 38 -3.03 -23.00 -7.21
C ALA A 38 -2.27 -21.97 -8.05
N VAL A 39 -1.09 -21.51 -7.61
CA VAL A 39 -0.23 -20.63 -8.41
C VAL A 39 0.20 -21.31 -9.72
N CYS A 40 0.62 -22.56 -9.66
CA CYS A 40 1.02 -23.31 -10.87
C CYS A 40 -0.16 -23.53 -11.83
N VAL A 41 -1.36 -23.84 -11.30
CA VAL A 41 -2.59 -23.94 -12.11
C VAL A 41 -2.93 -22.60 -12.74
N ALA A 42 -2.86 -21.50 -11.98
CA ALA A 42 -3.08 -20.17 -12.50
C ALA A 42 -2.09 -19.83 -13.63
N ALA A 43 -0.81 -20.16 -13.46
CA ALA A 43 0.22 -19.98 -14.50
C ALA A 43 -0.12 -20.76 -15.78
N GLY A 44 -0.54 -22.02 -15.66
CA GLY A 44 -0.98 -22.84 -16.80
C GLY A 44 -2.19 -22.23 -17.53
N LEU A 45 -3.21 -21.81 -16.78
CA LEU A 45 -4.39 -21.13 -17.34
C LEU A 45 -4.04 -19.82 -18.05
N ALA A 46 -3.09 -19.04 -17.49
CA ALA A 46 -2.62 -17.81 -18.14
C ALA A 46 -1.90 -18.09 -19.46
N ARG A 47 -1.12 -19.18 -19.52
CA ARG A 47 -0.44 -19.61 -20.74
C ARG A 47 -1.42 -20.01 -21.85
N GLU A 48 -2.59 -20.54 -21.49
CA GLU A 48 -3.70 -20.84 -22.38
C GLU A 48 -4.61 -19.61 -22.68
N GLY A 49 -4.10 -18.40 -22.40
CA GLY A 49 -4.79 -17.13 -22.76
C GLY A 49 -5.93 -16.73 -21.80
N LYS A 50 -6.07 -17.40 -20.64
CA LYS A 50 -7.03 -16.96 -19.62
C LYS A 50 -6.45 -15.79 -18.81
N ILE A 51 -7.29 -15.12 -18.04
CA ILE A 51 -6.91 -14.13 -17.03
C ILE A 51 -7.26 -14.74 -15.67
N PRO A 52 -6.34 -15.47 -15.03
CA PRO A 52 -6.57 -16.05 -13.72
C PRO A 52 -6.47 -14.99 -12.62
N VAL A 53 -7.39 -15.09 -11.67
CA VAL A 53 -7.36 -14.36 -10.39
C VAL A 53 -7.26 -15.41 -9.29
N LEU A 54 -6.18 -15.36 -8.52
CA LEU A 54 -5.96 -16.21 -7.36
C LEU A 54 -6.08 -15.38 -6.09
N GLY A 55 -6.94 -15.79 -5.15
CA GLY A 55 -7.10 -15.11 -3.86
C GLY A 55 -6.72 -16.01 -2.70
N THR A 56 -5.88 -15.48 -1.81
CA THR A 56 -5.53 -16.08 -0.51
C THR A 56 -5.05 -15.00 0.46
N TYR A 57 -4.70 -15.37 1.69
CA TYR A 57 -4.08 -14.41 2.61
C TYR A 57 -2.69 -13.99 2.13
N GLY A 58 -2.33 -12.73 2.39
CA GLY A 58 -1.05 -12.15 1.99
C GLY A 58 0.14 -13.00 2.45
N THR A 59 0.12 -13.46 3.70
CA THR A 59 1.17 -14.33 4.27
C THR A 59 1.30 -15.66 3.51
N PHE A 60 0.19 -16.24 3.04
CA PHE A 60 0.25 -17.50 2.28
C PHE A 60 0.62 -17.26 0.81
N ALA A 61 0.11 -16.17 0.21
CA ALA A 61 0.48 -15.80 -1.15
C ALA A 61 1.98 -15.52 -1.28
N ALA A 62 2.51 -14.65 -0.43
CA ALA A 62 3.90 -14.23 -0.50
C ALA A 62 4.85 -15.27 0.10
N GLY A 63 4.66 -15.63 1.37
CA GLY A 63 5.59 -16.51 2.07
C GLY A 63 5.61 -17.95 1.53
N ARG A 64 4.42 -18.56 1.40
CA ARG A 64 4.31 -19.98 1.01
C ARG A 64 4.53 -20.22 -0.49
N CYS A 65 4.13 -19.26 -1.34
CA CYS A 65 4.14 -19.42 -2.80
C CYS A 65 5.26 -18.66 -3.51
N LEU A 66 6.20 -18.04 -2.78
CA LEU A 66 7.20 -17.14 -3.37
C LEU A 66 7.96 -17.78 -4.53
N ASP A 67 8.39 -19.03 -4.40
CA ASP A 67 9.13 -19.75 -5.45
C ASP A 67 8.23 -19.99 -6.69
N GLN A 68 7.01 -20.46 -6.50
CA GLN A 68 6.08 -20.70 -7.61
C GLN A 68 5.72 -19.39 -8.31
N ILE A 69 5.48 -18.31 -7.57
CA ILE A 69 5.25 -16.99 -8.17
C ILE A 69 6.47 -16.55 -8.95
N ARG A 70 7.66 -16.68 -8.38
CA ARG A 70 8.92 -16.30 -9.02
C ARG A 70 9.16 -17.08 -10.32
N THR A 71 9.09 -18.39 -10.25
CA THR A 71 9.57 -19.29 -11.33
C THR A 71 8.53 -19.51 -12.42
N THR A 72 7.23 -19.56 -12.07
CA THR A 72 6.18 -19.80 -13.06
C THR A 72 5.54 -18.52 -13.55
N VAL A 73 5.19 -17.58 -12.65
CA VAL A 73 4.42 -16.38 -13.02
C VAL A 73 5.34 -15.25 -13.46
N CYS A 74 6.33 -14.88 -12.62
CA CYS A 74 7.18 -13.71 -12.90
C CYS A 74 8.20 -13.99 -14.00
N TYR A 75 8.91 -15.10 -13.94
CA TYR A 75 9.88 -15.49 -14.97
C TYR A 75 9.23 -15.73 -16.33
N GLY A 76 8.01 -16.30 -16.32
CA GLY A 76 7.20 -16.50 -17.53
C GLY A 76 6.43 -15.28 -18.00
N GLU A 77 6.49 -14.13 -17.30
CA GLU A 77 5.75 -12.89 -17.57
C GLU A 77 4.24 -13.13 -17.76
N LEU A 78 3.69 -14.10 -17.03
CA LEU A 78 2.32 -14.56 -17.22
C LEU A 78 1.29 -13.60 -16.63
N ASN A 79 0.16 -13.48 -17.33
CA ASN A 79 -0.92 -12.56 -16.98
C ASN A 79 -1.79 -13.11 -15.83
N VAL A 80 -1.24 -13.18 -14.62
CA VAL A 80 -1.89 -13.66 -13.40
C VAL A 80 -2.09 -12.51 -12.42
N LEU A 81 -3.28 -12.39 -11.84
CA LEU A 81 -3.55 -11.49 -10.72
C LEU A 81 -3.60 -12.31 -9.43
N ILE A 82 -2.71 -12.00 -8.50
CA ILE A 82 -2.68 -12.57 -7.16
C ILE A 82 -3.24 -11.54 -6.18
N ALA A 83 -4.33 -11.90 -5.50
CA ALA A 83 -4.97 -11.09 -4.48
C ALA A 83 -4.53 -11.58 -3.10
N GLY A 84 -3.59 -10.86 -2.48
CA GLY A 84 -3.12 -11.09 -1.12
C GLY A 84 -4.00 -10.34 -0.13
N ALA A 85 -4.97 -11.02 0.45
CA ALA A 85 -5.86 -10.44 1.45
C ALA A 85 -5.24 -10.51 2.86
N HIS A 86 -5.82 -9.77 3.80
CA HIS A 86 -5.43 -9.82 5.21
C HIS A 86 -3.95 -9.46 5.43
N GLY A 87 -3.53 -8.32 4.89
CA GLY A 87 -2.17 -7.80 5.12
C GLY A 87 -2.08 -6.85 6.30
N GLY A 88 -0.93 -6.80 6.96
CA GLY A 88 -0.61 -5.86 8.03
C GLY A 88 -1.09 -6.26 9.42
N VAL A 89 -0.83 -5.40 10.39
CA VAL A 89 -1.21 -5.63 11.80
C VAL A 89 -2.72 -5.55 12.01
N SER A 90 -3.44 -4.80 11.18
CA SER A 90 -4.89 -4.63 11.25
C SER A 90 -5.70 -5.89 10.91
N VAL A 91 -5.05 -7.00 10.59
CA VAL A 91 -5.70 -8.32 10.50
C VAL A 91 -6.41 -8.71 11.79
N GLY A 92 -5.82 -8.35 12.92
CA GLY A 92 -6.50 -8.43 14.21
C GLY A 92 -6.48 -9.81 14.85
N PRO A 93 -7.66 -10.47 15.06
CA PRO A 93 -7.77 -11.65 15.93
C PRO A 93 -6.95 -12.86 15.49
N ASP A 94 -6.72 -13.02 14.20
CA ASP A 94 -5.99 -14.17 13.64
C ASP A 94 -4.51 -14.20 14.10
N GLY A 95 -3.96 -13.06 14.48
CA GLY A 95 -2.64 -12.92 15.08
C GLY A 95 -1.46 -13.18 14.14
N ALA A 96 -0.29 -13.35 14.73
CA ALA A 96 1.02 -13.38 14.06
C ALA A 96 1.12 -14.36 12.87
N THR A 97 0.42 -15.49 12.91
CA THR A 97 0.49 -16.52 11.85
C THR A 97 -0.26 -16.13 10.58
N HIS A 98 -1.10 -15.11 10.64
CA HIS A 98 -1.96 -14.67 9.54
C HIS A 98 -1.72 -13.21 9.13
N GLN A 99 -1.09 -12.43 10.00
CA GLN A 99 -0.68 -11.06 9.69
C GLN A 99 0.48 -11.06 8.71
N ALA A 100 0.23 -10.66 7.46
CA ALA A 100 1.29 -10.52 6.46
C ALA A 100 2.06 -9.22 6.73
N LEU A 101 3.24 -9.33 7.34
CA LEU A 101 4.10 -8.19 7.67
C LEU A 101 5.32 -8.08 6.73
N GLU A 102 5.68 -9.14 6.01
CA GLU A 102 6.83 -9.24 5.12
C GLU A 102 6.44 -9.39 3.64
N ASP A 103 5.17 -9.54 3.33
CA ASP A 103 4.63 -9.86 2.01
C ASP A 103 5.05 -8.86 0.93
N LEU A 104 4.98 -7.57 1.22
CA LEU A 104 5.33 -6.53 0.26
C LEU A 104 6.83 -6.50 -0.03
N PHE A 105 7.65 -6.80 0.97
CA PHE A 105 9.09 -6.95 0.78
C PHE A 105 9.42 -8.04 -0.23
N GLN A 106 8.86 -9.23 0.00
CA GLN A 106 9.09 -10.42 -0.82
C GLN A 106 8.58 -10.22 -2.26
N ILE A 107 7.35 -9.77 -2.40
CA ILE A 107 6.69 -9.63 -3.71
C ILE A 107 7.27 -8.48 -4.53
N CYS A 108 7.58 -7.35 -3.91
CA CYS A 108 8.23 -6.24 -4.62
C CYS A 108 9.64 -6.57 -5.08
N GLY A 109 10.34 -7.52 -4.45
CA GLY A 109 11.65 -8.03 -4.87
C GLY A 109 11.62 -8.83 -6.16
N LEU A 110 10.47 -9.39 -6.56
CA LEU A 110 10.37 -10.24 -7.75
C LEU A 110 10.42 -9.42 -9.05
N PRO A 111 11.29 -9.75 -10.03
CA PRO A 111 11.26 -9.14 -11.35
C PRO A 111 9.89 -9.26 -12.02
N ASN A 112 9.55 -8.32 -12.89
CA ASN A 112 8.31 -8.26 -13.69
C ASN A 112 7.00 -8.13 -12.88
N MET A 113 7.03 -8.28 -11.56
CA MET A 113 5.83 -8.14 -10.72
C MET A 113 5.38 -6.66 -10.65
N SER A 114 4.09 -6.43 -10.82
CA SER A 114 3.42 -5.15 -10.53
C SER A 114 2.66 -5.26 -9.22
N VAL A 115 2.78 -4.25 -8.34
CA VAL A 115 2.23 -4.31 -6.97
C VAL A 115 1.40 -3.08 -6.65
N SER A 116 0.17 -3.29 -6.19
CA SER A 116 -0.73 -2.23 -5.71
C SER A 116 -1.24 -2.53 -4.31
N VAL A 117 -1.35 -1.48 -3.50
CA VAL A 117 -1.86 -1.51 -2.11
C VAL A 117 -2.86 -0.37 -1.96
N PRO A 118 -4.10 -0.54 -2.44
CA PRO A 118 -5.11 0.51 -2.39
C PRO A 118 -5.55 0.82 -0.96
N CYS A 119 -5.94 2.07 -0.72
CA CYS A 119 -6.27 2.57 0.61
C CYS A 119 -7.72 2.31 1.04
N ASP A 120 -8.64 2.20 0.10
CA ASP A 120 -10.07 1.98 0.36
C ASP A 120 -10.77 1.20 -0.77
N VAL A 121 -12.07 0.96 -0.60
CA VAL A 121 -12.88 0.18 -1.55
C VAL A 121 -12.97 0.85 -2.93
N THR A 122 -13.01 2.17 -3.00
CA THR A 122 -13.12 2.91 -4.27
C THR A 122 -11.83 2.79 -5.06
N GLU A 123 -10.70 2.98 -4.41
CA GLU A 123 -9.38 2.81 -5.03
C GLU A 123 -9.09 1.34 -5.37
N THR A 124 -9.51 0.40 -4.50
CA THR A 124 -9.43 -1.04 -4.76
C THR A 124 -10.15 -1.41 -6.07
N ARG A 125 -11.35 -0.87 -6.30
CA ARG A 125 -12.07 -1.11 -7.55
C ARG A 125 -11.27 -0.63 -8.75
N LYS A 126 -10.75 0.61 -8.73
CA LYS A 126 -9.96 1.18 -9.82
C LYS A 126 -8.69 0.39 -10.10
N ALA A 127 -7.97 0.01 -9.04
CA ALA A 127 -6.75 -0.80 -9.13
C ALA A 127 -7.05 -2.19 -9.74
N THR A 128 -8.12 -2.84 -9.28
CA THR A 128 -8.52 -4.16 -9.76
C THR A 128 -8.96 -4.11 -11.23
N GLU A 129 -9.75 -3.12 -11.63
CA GLU A 129 -10.15 -2.90 -13.03
C GLU A 129 -8.93 -2.68 -13.93
N HIS A 130 -7.98 -1.86 -13.48
CA HIS A 130 -6.73 -1.65 -14.22
C HIS A 130 -5.92 -2.95 -14.35
N PHE A 131 -5.78 -3.72 -13.28
CA PHE A 131 -5.06 -4.99 -13.31
C PHE A 131 -5.71 -6.05 -14.19
N LEU A 132 -7.03 -6.07 -14.27
CA LEU A 132 -7.74 -7.04 -15.10
C LEU A 132 -7.76 -6.66 -16.57
N PHE A 133 -7.93 -5.37 -16.89
CA PHE A 133 -8.26 -4.91 -18.24
C PHE A 133 -7.28 -3.90 -18.82
N GLY A 134 -6.51 -3.19 -17.98
CA GLY A 134 -5.61 -2.11 -18.38
C GLY A 134 -4.17 -2.55 -18.62
N MET A 135 -3.77 -3.72 -18.12
CA MET A 135 -2.39 -4.20 -18.26
C MET A 135 -2.28 -5.72 -18.32
N ARG A 136 -1.11 -6.19 -18.75
CA ARG A 136 -0.74 -7.62 -18.77
C ARG A 136 0.48 -7.87 -17.90
N GLY A 137 0.78 -9.13 -17.64
CA GLY A 137 1.92 -9.58 -16.83
C GLY A 137 1.56 -9.94 -15.40
N PRO A 138 2.55 -10.24 -14.57
CA PRO A 138 2.38 -10.60 -13.16
C PRO A 138 1.85 -9.43 -12.34
N LYS A 139 0.84 -9.65 -11.52
CA LYS A 139 0.19 -8.62 -10.70
C LYS A 139 -0.11 -9.12 -9.31
N PHE A 140 0.16 -8.30 -8.33
CA PHE A 140 -0.19 -8.53 -6.94
C PHE A 140 -0.97 -7.32 -6.40
N ILE A 141 -2.13 -7.58 -5.80
CA ILE A 141 -2.91 -6.56 -5.12
C ILE A 141 -3.10 -6.99 -3.67
N ARG A 142 -2.77 -6.09 -2.74
CA ARG A 142 -2.88 -6.35 -1.30
C ARG A 142 -4.07 -5.64 -0.71
N PHE A 143 -4.83 -6.34 0.11
CA PHE A 143 -5.98 -5.80 0.83
C PHE A 143 -5.81 -5.93 2.33
N ALA A 144 -6.33 -4.96 3.08
CA ALA A 144 -6.59 -5.10 4.50
C ALA A 144 -7.74 -6.10 4.75
N ARG A 145 -7.85 -6.60 5.96
CA ARG A 145 -9.00 -7.40 6.41
C ARG A 145 -10.18 -6.50 6.77
N GLU A 146 -9.91 -5.50 7.59
CA GLU A 146 -10.93 -4.59 8.09
C GLU A 146 -11.35 -3.55 7.05
N ALA A 147 -12.59 -3.09 7.18
CA ALA A 147 -13.06 -1.98 6.39
C ALA A 147 -12.29 -0.72 6.75
N THR A 148 -11.56 -0.17 5.79
CA THR A 148 -10.87 1.10 5.94
C THR A 148 -11.82 2.28 5.74
N PRO A 149 -11.57 3.44 6.36
CA PRO A 149 -12.31 4.66 6.04
C PRO A 149 -12.24 4.96 4.54
N ILE A 150 -13.37 5.32 3.94
CA ILE A 150 -13.42 5.72 2.53
C ILE A 150 -12.90 7.14 2.42
N VAL A 151 -11.73 7.31 1.82
CA VAL A 151 -11.03 8.59 1.63
C VAL A 151 -10.82 8.93 0.16
N THR A 152 -11.30 8.07 -0.75
CA THR A 152 -11.31 8.33 -2.19
C THR A 152 -12.74 8.30 -2.74
N THR A 153 -12.95 8.97 -3.87
CA THR A 153 -14.25 9.04 -4.56
C THR A 153 -14.14 8.54 -6.01
N ALA A 154 -15.25 8.47 -6.71
CA ALA A 154 -15.24 8.17 -8.14
C ALA A 154 -14.39 9.20 -8.93
N GLN A 155 -14.38 10.46 -8.48
CA GLN A 155 -13.64 11.56 -9.10
C GLN A 155 -12.16 11.60 -8.73
N THR A 156 -11.76 11.00 -7.60
CA THR A 156 -10.34 10.92 -7.20
C THR A 156 -9.54 10.30 -8.35
N PRO A 157 -8.49 10.97 -8.85
CA PRO A 157 -7.71 10.44 -9.96
C PRO A 157 -7.01 9.14 -9.56
N PHE A 158 -6.97 8.19 -10.49
CA PHE A 158 -6.21 6.95 -10.35
C PHE A 158 -5.41 6.70 -11.63
N LYS A 159 -4.10 6.64 -11.49
CA LYS A 159 -3.19 6.28 -12.57
C LYS A 159 -2.13 5.33 -12.02
N PHE A 160 -2.14 4.10 -12.49
CA PHE A 160 -1.18 3.09 -12.03
C PHE A 160 0.28 3.58 -12.17
N GLY A 161 1.07 3.41 -11.13
CA GLY A 161 2.46 3.91 -11.08
C GLY A 161 2.60 5.41 -10.81
N LYS A 162 1.49 6.10 -10.47
CA LYS A 162 1.48 7.52 -10.09
C LYS A 162 0.83 7.72 -8.74
N ALA A 163 1.50 8.48 -7.88
CA ALA A 163 0.95 8.83 -6.57
C ALA A 163 -0.08 9.96 -6.67
N ASN A 164 -0.95 10.03 -5.68
CA ASN A 164 -1.77 11.21 -5.44
C ASN A 164 -1.18 12.02 -4.29
N VAL A 165 -1.24 13.35 -4.41
CA VAL A 165 -1.04 14.28 -3.30
C VAL A 165 -2.38 14.60 -2.68
N ILE A 166 -2.46 14.50 -1.36
CA ILE A 166 -3.64 14.80 -0.55
C ILE A 166 -3.27 15.94 0.40
N ARG A 167 -4.05 17.00 0.38
CA ARG A 167 -3.84 18.21 1.19
C ARG A 167 -5.06 18.55 2.01
N PHE A 168 -4.86 18.83 3.29
CA PHE A 168 -5.90 19.42 4.13
C PHE A 168 -6.15 20.87 3.71
N ARG A 169 -7.40 21.24 3.44
CA ARG A 169 -7.81 22.58 2.98
C ARG A 169 -8.67 23.33 3.98
N GLY A 170 -9.19 22.66 4.97
CA GLY A 170 -10.03 23.25 5.99
C GLY A 170 -11.15 22.31 6.44
N GLU A 171 -11.68 22.52 7.64
CA GLU A 171 -12.72 21.68 8.19
C GLU A 171 -13.98 21.67 7.33
N GLN A 172 -14.54 20.49 7.13
CA GLN A 172 -15.77 20.25 6.41
C GLN A 172 -16.65 19.27 7.21
N PRO A 173 -17.97 19.22 6.99
CA PRO A 173 -18.86 18.29 7.70
C PRO A 173 -18.46 16.82 7.54
N ARG A 174 -17.92 16.43 6.39
CA ARG A 174 -17.35 15.10 6.19
C ARG A 174 -15.84 15.23 6.11
N PHE A 175 -15.13 14.34 6.82
CA PHE A 175 -13.66 14.36 6.88
C PHE A 175 -13.00 14.34 5.49
N ILE A 176 -13.51 13.53 4.56
CA ILE A 176 -12.95 13.46 3.20
C ILE A 176 -13.03 14.78 2.45
N ASP A 177 -14.08 15.57 2.64
CA ASP A 177 -14.29 16.83 1.94
C ASP A 177 -13.33 17.94 2.43
N ALA A 178 -12.69 17.74 3.58
CA ALA A 178 -11.67 18.62 4.12
C ALA A 178 -10.33 18.55 3.36
N PHE A 179 -10.20 17.59 2.43
CA PHE A 179 -8.98 17.34 1.70
C PHE A 179 -9.16 17.46 0.19
N GLU A 180 -8.20 18.10 -0.44
CA GLU A 180 -8.04 18.08 -1.89
C GLU A 180 -7.12 16.93 -2.29
N THR A 181 -7.44 16.24 -3.38
CA THR A 181 -6.63 15.14 -3.90
C THR A 181 -6.38 15.33 -5.40
N LEU A 182 -5.10 15.42 -5.76
CA LEU A 182 -4.63 15.59 -7.14
C LEU A 182 -3.59 14.52 -7.49
N LEU A 183 -3.38 14.26 -8.78
CA LEU A 183 -2.19 13.50 -9.20
C LEU A 183 -0.93 14.28 -8.80
N ALA A 184 0.08 13.58 -8.30
CA ALA A 184 1.33 14.21 -7.90
C ALA A 184 2.03 14.94 -9.07
N SER A 185 1.76 14.52 -10.31
CA SER A 185 2.28 15.18 -11.52
C SER A 185 1.57 16.49 -11.87
N GLU A 186 0.42 16.77 -11.27
CA GLU A 186 -0.42 17.94 -11.49
C GLU A 186 -0.40 18.89 -10.28
N TYR A 187 0.26 18.45 -9.19
CA TYR A 187 0.33 19.22 -7.96
C TYR A 187 1.47 20.24 -8.02
N GLU A 188 1.13 21.50 -7.78
CA GLU A 188 2.09 22.59 -7.59
C GLU A 188 2.54 22.63 -6.13
N ASN A 189 3.85 22.81 -5.90
CA ASN A 189 4.40 22.87 -4.55
C ASN A 189 3.89 24.11 -3.82
N GLU A 190 3.48 23.91 -2.58
CA GLU A 190 3.05 24.93 -1.65
C GLU A 190 4.01 25.00 -0.43
N ASP A 191 3.62 25.73 0.62
CA ASP A 191 4.46 25.95 1.81
C ASP A 191 4.40 24.77 2.82
N GLU A 192 4.53 23.52 2.35
CA GLU A 192 4.55 22.37 3.24
C GLU A 192 5.88 22.21 3.97
N GLN A 193 5.79 21.89 5.26
CA GLN A 193 6.94 21.63 6.12
C GLN A 193 7.42 20.17 6.09
N LEU A 194 6.54 19.25 5.71
CA LEU A 194 6.88 17.82 5.59
C LEU A 194 5.97 17.10 4.60
N ALA A 195 6.46 15.96 4.12
CA ALA A 195 5.69 15.00 3.34
C ALA A 195 5.53 13.69 4.11
N ILE A 196 4.30 13.15 4.16
CA ILE A 196 4.02 11.80 4.66
C ILE A 196 3.69 10.93 3.45
N ILE A 197 4.44 9.85 3.24
CA ILE A 197 4.22 8.89 2.15
C ILE A 197 3.62 7.63 2.75
N ALA A 198 2.40 7.29 2.37
CA ALA A 198 1.67 6.16 2.93
C ALA A 198 1.07 5.27 1.84
N CYS A 199 0.78 4.02 2.16
CA CYS A 199 0.08 3.08 1.29
C CYS A 199 -1.00 2.32 2.06
N GLY A 200 -2.02 1.85 1.35
CA GLY A 200 -3.10 1.06 1.93
C GLY A 200 -3.81 1.75 3.10
N PRO A 201 -4.13 1.00 4.18
CA PRO A 201 -4.83 1.53 5.35
C PRO A 201 -4.12 2.68 6.07
N MET A 202 -2.83 2.87 5.81
CA MET A 202 -2.08 3.97 6.42
C MET A 202 -2.35 5.32 5.76
N VAL A 203 -2.98 5.36 4.60
CA VAL A 203 -3.35 6.64 3.95
C VAL A 203 -4.38 7.42 4.78
N PRO A 204 -5.52 6.85 5.22
CA PRO A 204 -6.42 7.56 6.13
C PRO A 204 -5.75 7.95 7.46
N GLU A 205 -4.84 7.14 8.00
CA GLU A 205 -4.08 7.50 9.21
C GLU A 205 -3.12 8.68 8.95
N ALA A 206 -2.45 8.71 7.80
CA ALA A 206 -1.61 9.85 7.39
C ALA A 206 -2.42 11.13 7.18
N MET A 207 -3.64 11.03 6.62
CA MET A 207 -4.55 12.17 6.50
C MET A 207 -4.97 12.71 7.88
N ARG A 208 -5.30 11.81 8.84
CA ARG A 208 -5.60 12.21 10.23
C ARG A 208 -4.39 12.85 10.90
N ALA A 209 -3.18 12.32 10.68
CA ALA A 209 -1.95 12.93 11.17
C ALA A 209 -1.72 14.32 10.60
N ALA A 210 -1.95 14.53 9.29
CA ALA A 210 -1.88 15.84 8.67
C ALA A 210 -2.91 16.84 9.26
N TYR A 211 -4.12 16.36 9.57
CA TYR A 211 -5.12 17.15 10.29
C TYR A 211 -4.63 17.55 11.70
N ILE A 212 -4.11 16.61 12.49
CA ILE A 212 -3.54 16.87 13.83
C ILE A 212 -2.41 17.90 13.74
N LEU A 213 -1.48 17.71 12.81
CA LEU A 213 -0.34 18.62 12.60
C LEU A 213 -0.79 20.04 12.25
N LYS A 214 -1.83 20.16 11.43
CA LYS A 214 -2.38 21.48 11.10
C LYS A 214 -3.11 22.12 12.29
N LYS A 215 -3.95 21.37 13.00
CA LYS A 215 -4.80 21.90 14.09
C LYS A 215 -4.01 22.28 15.33
N ASP A 216 -3.07 21.43 15.73
CA ASP A 216 -2.37 21.57 17.02
C ASP A 216 -1.05 22.34 16.89
N PHE A 217 -0.45 22.36 15.68
CA PHE A 217 0.91 22.89 15.46
C PHE A 217 1.00 23.88 14.30
N ASP A 218 -0.10 24.14 13.59
CA ASP A 218 -0.16 24.99 12.37
C ASP A 218 0.86 24.58 11.29
N LEU A 219 1.08 23.28 11.11
CA LEU A 219 2.01 22.74 10.13
C LEU A 219 1.28 22.25 8.88
N GLU A 220 1.71 22.77 7.73
CA GLU A 220 1.24 22.31 6.44
C GLU A 220 1.93 21.00 6.07
N THR A 221 1.14 20.02 5.73
CA THR A 221 1.61 18.66 5.45
C THR A 221 1.06 18.17 4.14
N ARG A 222 1.95 17.60 3.32
CA ARG A 222 1.60 16.88 2.10
C ARG A 222 1.52 15.39 2.40
N VAL A 223 0.38 14.75 2.11
CA VAL A 223 0.27 13.29 2.16
C VAL A 223 0.35 12.75 0.74
N LEU A 224 1.24 11.79 0.49
CA LEU A 224 1.30 11.04 -0.76
C LEU A 224 0.61 9.69 -0.55
N ASN A 225 -0.50 9.47 -1.25
CA ASN A 225 -1.07 8.14 -1.39
C ASN A 225 -0.28 7.37 -2.45
N MET A 226 0.56 6.44 -1.98
CA MET A 226 1.41 5.60 -2.81
C MET A 226 0.72 4.25 -3.06
N HIS A 227 -0.44 4.27 -3.72
CA HIS A 227 -1.24 3.06 -3.99
C HIS A 227 -0.55 2.05 -4.90
N THR A 228 0.54 2.42 -5.57
CA THR A 228 1.37 1.53 -6.38
C THR A 228 2.77 1.49 -5.82
N LEU A 229 3.21 0.31 -5.35
CA LEU A 229 4.55 0.13 -4.81
C LEU A 229 5.55 -0.34 -5.88
N LYS A 230 5.05 -0.93 -6.96
CA LYS A 230 5.90 -1.33 -8.09
C LYS A 230 5.13 -1.25 -9.41
N PRO A 231 5.55 -0.32 -10.32
CA PRO A 231 6.61 0.68 -10.13
C PRO A 231 6.21 1.76 -9.11
N LEU A 232 7.16 2.25 -8.34
CA LEU A 232 6.94 3.40 -7.46
C LEU A 232 6.99 4.71 -8.27
N ASP A 233 6.25 5.73 -7.85
CA ASP A 233 6.35 7.06 -8.46
C ASP A 233 7.59 7.81 -7.92
N GLU A 234 8.74 7.53 -8.48
CA GLU A 234 10.02 8.12 -8.07
C GLU A 234 10.00 9.66 -8.17
N ARG A 235 9.32 10.21 -9.20
CA ARG A 235 9.23 11.67 -9.37
C ARG A 235 8.44 12.32 -8.25
N ALA A 236 7.35 11.70 -7.81
CA ALA A 236 6.55 12.20 -6.69
C ALA A 236 7.36 12.20 -5.38
N VAL A 237 8.15 11.16 -5.14
CA VAL A 237 9.05 11.08 -3.97
C VAL A 237 10.12 12.17 -4.03
N ILE A 238 10.80 12.33 -5.16
CA ILE A 238 11.86 13.34 -5.33
C ILE A 238 11.29 14.75 -5.18
N ASN A 239 10.14 15.03 -5.78
CA ASN A 239 9.48 16.33 -5.66
C ASN A 239 9.10 16.63 -4.20
N ALA A 240 8.48 15.67 -3.51
CA ALA A 240 8.12 15.83 -2.11
C ALA A 240 9.35 16.10 -1.23
N ALA A 241 10.43 15.33 -1.42
CA ALA A 241 11.67 15.50 -0.68
C ALA A 241 12.33 16.86 -0.95
N ALA A 242 12.36 17.31 -2.21
CA ALA A 242 12.93 18.60 -2.59
C ALA A 242 12.13 19.78 -2.02
N ALA A 243 10.78 19.69 -2.06
CA ALA A 243 9.91 20.76 -1.60
C ALA A 243 9.90 20.90 -0.07
N THR A 244 9.83 19.77 0.66
CA THR A 244 9.63 19.82 2.11
C THR A 244 10.92 19.64 2.92
N GLY A 245 11.91 18.90 2.38
CA GLY A 245 13.14 18.50 3.08
C GLY A 245 12.92 17.55 4.26
N ILE A 246 11.68 17.12 4.53
CA ILE A 246 11.36 16.09 5.52
C ILE A 246 10.39 15.10 4.87
N VAL A 247 10.75 13.82 4.89
CA VAL A 247 9.92 12.73 4.38
C VAL A 247 9.71 11.69 5.47
N LEU A 248 8.46 11.43 5.80
CA LEU A 248 8.04 10.39 6.74
C LEU A 248 7.25 9.32 5.98
N THR A 249 7.67 8.06 6.04
CA THR A 249 6.89 6.94 5.49
C THR A 249 5.99 6.32 6.56
N ALA A 250 4.81 5.84 6.15
CA ALA A 250 3.86 5.16 7.02
C ALA A 250 3.33 3.88 6.36
N GLU A 251 3.59 2.74 7.00
CA GLU A 251 3.22 1.40 6.55
C GLU A 251 2.77 0.53 7.73
N GLU A 252 1.77 -0.35 7.57
CA GLU A 252 1.25 -1.20 8.67
C GLU A 252 1.91 -2.59 8.75
N HIS A 253 3.08 -2.73 8.15
CA HIS A 253 3.90 -3.94 8.07
C HIS A 253 5.34 -3.64 8.49
N GLN A 254 6.26 -4.60 8.35
CA GLN A 254 7.66 -4.37 8.69
C GLN A 254 8.21 -3.16 7.92
N ILE A 255 8.93 -2.30 8.62
CA ILE A 255 9.59 -1.15 7.99
C ILE A 255 10.49 -1.67 6.88
N GLY A 256 10.32 -1.09 5.68
CA GLY A 256 11.13 -1.41 4.51
C GLY A 256 10.32 -1.88 3.29
N GLY A 257 9.07 -2.29 3.43
CA GLY A 257 8.19 -2.54 2.29
C GLY A 257 8.01 -1.27 1.44
N LEU A 258 7.81 -0.14 2.08
CA LEU A 258 7.72 1.19 1.49
C LEU A 258 8.96 2.05 1.81
N ALA A 259 9.38 2.11 3.07
CA ALA A 259 10.41 3.01 3.58
C ALA A 259 11.75 2.85 2.85
N ASP A 260 12.27 1.63 2.70
CA ASP A 260 13.57 1.40 2.04
C ASP A 260 13.55 1.83 0.57
N ARG A 261 12.42 1.63 -0.10
CA ARG A 261 12.24 2.03 -1.50
C ARG A 261 12.23 3.55 -1.65
N VAL A 262 11.57 4.26 -0.73
CA VAL A 262 11.55 5.72 -0.67
C VAL A 262 12.94 6.26 -0.32
N CYS A 263 13.61 5.70 0.69
CA CYS A 263 14.96 6.10 1.08
C CYS A 263 15.97 5.89 -0.06
N ARG A 264 15.92 4.75 -0.77
CA ARG A 264 16.77 4.51 -1.94
C ARG A 264 16.58 5.60 -3.00
N ILE A 265 15.34 5.94 -3.33
CA ILE A 265 15.05 6.99 -4.33
C ILE A 265 15.64 8.33 -3.89
N ILE A 266 15.49 8.70 -2.62
CA ILE A 266 16.01 9.97 -2.09
C ILE A 266 17.54 9.99 -2.14
N THR A 267 18.20 8.89 -1.75
CA THR A 267 19.67 8.82 -1.71
C THR A 267 20.32 8.70 -3.08
N GLU A 268 19.62 8.12 -4.06
CA GLU A 268 20.13 7.97 -5.43
C GLU A 268 19.78 9.16 -6.35
N ALA A 269 18.94 10.11 -5.92
CA ALA A 269 18.50 11.23 -6.74
C ALA A 269 19.56 12.38 -6.77
N PRO A 270 20.24 12.63 -7.89
CA PRO A 270 21.28 13.68 -7.97
C PRO A 270 20.75 15.09 -7.67
N SER A 271 19.50 15.35 -7.97
CA SER A 271 18.84 16.63 -7.69
C SER A 271 18.70 16.93 -6.19
N LEU A 272 18.83 15.92 -5.33
CA LEU A 272 18.72 16.06 -3.87
C LEU A 272 20.09 16.12 -3.16
N TYR A 273 21.21 15.88 -3.84
CA TYR A 273 22.53 15.81 -3.19
C TYR A 273 22.96 17.09 -2.46
N HIS A 274 22.39 18.22 -2.83
CA HIS A 274 22.69 19.51 -2.20
C HIS A 274 21.65 19.93 -1.16
N LEU A 275 20.59 19.11 -0.98
CA LEU A 275 19.48 19.40 -0.07
C LEU A 275 19.59 18.50 1.16
N PRO A 276 19.53 19.06 2.37
CA PRO A 276 19.44 18.27 3.58
C PRO A 276 18.03 17.67 3.70
N VAL A 277 17.83 16.46 3.23
CA VAL A 277 16.57 15.72 3.39
C VAL A 277 16.67 14.82 4.61
N ILE A 278 15.75 14.99 5.54
CA ILE A 278 15.60 14.13 6.72
C ILE A 278 14.50 13.11 6.45
N THR A 279 14.79 11.85 6.66
CA THR A 279 13.83 10.76 6.50
C THR A 279 13.50 10.11 7.83
N GLY A 280 12.26 9.66 7.99
CA GLY A 280 11.80 8.83 9.10
C GLY A 280 10.78 7.81 8.61
N SER A 281 10.50 6.83 9.44
CA SER A 281 9.54 5.78 9.12
C SER A 281 8.68 5.40 10.32
N ILE A 282 7.43 5.13 10.05
CA ILE A 282 6.44 4.49 10.91
C ILE A 282 6.10 3.15 10.28
N GLY A 283 6.18 2.09 11.07
CA GLY A 283 5.89 0.71 10.69
C GLY A 283 6.28 -0.25 11.79
N VAL A 284 6.07 -1.54 11.56
CA VAL A 284 6.44 -2.59 12.52
C VAL A 284 7.96 -2.70 12.61
N LYS A 285 8.47 -2.76 13.85
CA LYS A 285 9.92 -2.71 14.14
C LYS A 285 10.41 -4.09 14.59
N ASP A 286 10.77 -4.93 13.63
CA ASP A 286 11.41 -6.25 13.85
C ASP A 286 10.72 -7.09 14.94
N ARG A 287 9.39 -7.19 14.87
CA ARG A 287 8.59 -8.05 15.75
C ARG A 287 7.45 -8.71 15.00
N PHE A 288 7.04 -9.88 15.43
CA PHE A 288 5.83 -10.53 14.92
C PHE A 288 4.58 -9.78 15.39
N GLY A 289 3.47 -10.01 14.69
CA GLY A 289 2.17 -9.49 15.09
C GLY A 289 1.59 -10.21 16.32
N GLU A 290 0.43 -9.76 16.75
CA GLU A 290 -0.29 -10.26 17.92
C GLU A 290 -1.79 -10.36 17.63
N SER A 291 -2.51 -11.18 18.40
CA SER A 291 -3.97 -11.23 18.35
C SER A 291 -4.57 -10.09 19.16
N GLY A 292 -5.52 -9.38 18.59
CA GLY A 292 -6.20 -8.26 19.24
C GLY A 292 -7.29 -7.65 18.38
N ALA A 293 -7.93 -6.59 18.86
CA ALA A 293 -8.82 -5.82 18.02
C ALA A 293 -8.00 -5.02 16.99
N PRO A 294 -8.40 -4.97 15.71
CA PRO A 294 -7.58 -4.40 14.64
C PRO A 294 -7.03 -3.01 14.93
N TRP A 295 -7.92 -2.09 15.38
CA TRP A 295 -7.52 -0.70 15.64
C TRP A 295 -6.80 -0.49 16.98
N GLU A 296 -6.90 -1.45 17.93
CA GLU A 296 -6.05 -1.48 19.10
C GLU A 296 -4.63 -1.88 18.73
N LEU A 297 -4.48 -2.86 17.83
CA LEU A 297 -3.16 -3.25 17.31
C LEU A 297 -2.47 -2.13 16.52
N VAL A 298 -3.21 -1.35 15.75
CA VAL A 298 -2.67 -0.15 15.07
C VAL A 298 -2.05 0.82 16.09
N LYS A 299 -2.62 0.96 17.29
CA LYS A 299 -2.04 1.76 18.38
C LYS A 299 -0.88 1.05 19.08
N GLU A 300 -1.04 -0.23 19.39
CA GLU A 300 -0.02 -1.05 20.07
C GLU A 300 1.28 -1.13 19.26
N PHE A 301 1.16 -1.22 17.95
CA PHE A 301 2.30 -1.22 17.05
C PHE A 301 2.82 0.17 16.68
N GLU A 302 2.31 1.22 17.33
CA GLU A 302 2.72 2.61 17.14
C GLU A 302 2.61 3.09 15.68
N VAL A 303 1.58 2.63 14.96
CA VAL A 303 1.36 3.02 13.56
C VAL A 303 0.11 3.89 13.35
N SER A 304 -0.54 4.35 14.43
CA SER A 304 -1.72 5.24 14.35
C SER A 304 -1.37 6.67 13.94
N ALA A 305 -2.38 7.45 13.63
CA ALA A 305 -2.26 8.86 13.25
C ALA A 305 -1.50 9.70 14.28
N GLU A 306 -1.73 9.45 15.56
CA GLU A 306 -1.07 10.15 16.66
C GLU A 306 0.44 9.85 16.69
N HIS A 307 0.83 8.60 16.42
CA HIS A 307 2.25 8.21 16.34
C HIS A 307 2.92 8.79 15.10
N ILE A 308 2.21 8.85 13.97
CA ILE A 308 2.70 9.52 12.75
C ILE A 308 2.93 11.01 13.03
N ALA A 309 1.97 11.70 13.67
CA ALA A 309 2.09 13.12 14.00
C ALA A 309 3.24 13.37 14.99
N HIS A 310 3.37 12.53 16.02
CA HIS A 310 4.48 12.63 16.97
C HIS A 310 5.85 12.46 16.27
N LYS A 311 5.98 11.45 15.42
CA LYS A 311 7.23 11.23 14.66
C LYS A 311 7.54 12.38 13.70
N ALA A 312 6.53 12.97 13.09
CA ALA A 312 6.69 14.16 12.26
C ALA A 312 7.28 15.33 13.06
N MET A 313 6.80 15.56 14.29
CA MET A 313 7.31 16.61 15.18
C MET A 313 8.77 16.38 15.59
N GLU A 314 9.15 15.13 15.85
CA GLU A 314 10.57 14.78 16.09
C GLU A 314 11.45 15.18 14.89
N LEU A 315 11.05 14.82 13.66
CA LEU A 315 11.83 15.12 12.46
C LEU A 315 11.94 16.63 12.22
N ILE A 316 10.88 17.39 12.49
CA ILE A 316 10.90 18.85 12.41
C ILE A 316 11.88 19.44 13.43
N SER A 317 11.90 18.91 14.66
CA SER A 317 12.86 19.34 15.70
C SER A 317 14.30 19.05 15.28
N ILE A 318 14.59 17.86 14.76
CA ILE A 318 15.91 17.48 14.25
C ILE A 318 16.34 18.44 13.14
N ARG A 319 15.45 18.77 12.21
CA ARG A 319 15.76 19.69 11.11
C ARG A 319 16.11 21.09 11.62
N LYS A 320 15.35 21.63 12.57
CA LYS A 320 15.64 22.94 13.17
C LYS A 320 17.05 22.95 13.80
N GLN A 321 17.36 21.95 14.62
CA GLN A 321 18.69 21.82 15.24
C GLN A 321 19.83 21.71 14.19
N SER A 322 19.60 20.93 13.12
CA SER A 322 20.60 20.77 12.06
C SER A 322 20.86 22.06 11.27
N LEU A 323 19.89 22.94 11.17
CA LEU A 323 20.06 24.24 10.53
C LEU A 323 20.78 25.24 11.45
N GLU A 324 20.50 25.21 12.74
CA GLU A 324 21.16 26.04 13.76
C GLU A 324 22.66 25.71 13.91
N MET A 325 23.04 24.43 13.79
CA MET A 325 24.46 24.00 13.86
C MET A 325 25.30 24.38 12.64
N LYS A 326 24.72 24.88 11.57
CA LYS A 326 25.44 25.32 10.35
C LYS A 326 25.86 26.79 10.40
N TYR A 327 25.51 27.51 11.43
CA TYR A 327 25.89 28.91 11.71
C TYR A 327 26.64 29.00 13.04
#